data_284516403f9d11916b386541ff355099
#
_entry.id   284516403f9d11916b386541ff355099
#
_cell.length_a   1.000
_cell.length_b   1.000
_cell.length_c   1.000
_cell.angle_alpha   90.00
_cell.angle_beta   90.00
_cell.angle_gamma   90.00
#
_symmetry.space_group_name_H-M   'P 1'
#
loop_
_entity.id
_entity.type
_entity.pdbx_description
1 polymer ?
#
loop_
_entity_poly.entity_id
_entity_poly.type
_entity_poly.pdbx_seq_one_letter_code
_entity_poly.pdbx_strand_id
1 'polypeptide(L)'
;MNTLAIAMIKNEADVVEAFVRHNLELMDLMVVIDNGSTDGTREILTSLQREGLPVVVFDDPIFGYYQSEKVTHVYRKVVPVFDPELVWFLDADEFIHAPSRAKLDAAFATVPAGEVVLLPWRTHLPEAVVDPARVLADPLGAMPDRRKREEPQVFKAVVRRHPRDDARLVIEQGNHNVHFADGGRPQLHVMDGVSIAHLPVRSVEQLSAKVINGWQAYLVKNRHAEVPTAGFQWQLLYERAVYGQGLDAETLTEVALNYAQPARPGRNRADDAVRDPVPSRYGALRYLKLARTNLLAKVAMNMESYILNGDGTRKPDVNETAAPRRDIAGLLEVLRQSEAVRLRGAGAEGARWVEELVLANPGWQRAEAGAPDLLLAADLAAPQFAALASDAAAQPTRRVVWWAPRAATPADLDAALAAWYAAGWEPHMVETLGYRALSAFPELRVGAVVLQRADAARAPRALVVRAALCGMGDGARPAATPVPKRVLHPMQDMDLLAA
;
A
#
# COMPACT_ATOMS: atom_id res chain seq x y z
N MET A 1 -19.06 4.91 -10.69
CA MET A 1 -19.09 4.03 -9.50
C MET A 1 -18.01 4.46 -8.53
N ASN A 2 -18.29 4.41 -7.22
CA ASN A 2 -17.26 4.63 -6.19
C ASN A 2 -16.36 3.40 -6.08
N THR A 3 -15.07 3.56 -6.28
CA THR A 3 -14.14 2.44 -6.52
C THR A 3 -12.89 2.56 -5.66
N LEU A 4 -12.53 1.48 -4.98
CA LEU A 4 -11.38 1.40 -4.10
C LEU A 4 -10.48 0.22 -4.50
N ALA A 5 -9.16 0.41 -4.48
CA ALA A 5 -8.21 -0.69 -4.55
C ALA A 5 -7.51 -0.92 -3.21
N ILE A 6 -7.22 -2.17 -2.90
CA ILE A 6 -6.35 -2.59 -1.80
C ILE A 6 -5.16 -3.32 -2.41
N ALA A 7 -3.94 -2.87 -2.09
CA ALA A 7 -2.70 -3.47 -2.59
C ALA A 7 -1.72 -3.72 -1.45
N MET A 8 -1.17 -4.94 -1.35
CA MET A 8 -0.03 -5.22 -0.46
C MET A 8 1.25 -5.14 -1.28
N ILE A 9 2.18 -4.29 -0.86
CA ILE A 9 3.38 -3.94 -1.62
C ILE A 9 4.63 -4.20 -0.77
N LYS A 10 5.68 -4.70 -1.41
CA LYS A 10 7.01 -4.84 -0.80
C LYS A 10 8.11 -4.72 -1.82
N ASN A 11 8.94 -3.67 -1.69
CA ASN A 11 10.13 -3.47 -2.53
C ASN A 11 9.84 -3.41 -4.03
N GLU A 12 9.01 -2.47 -4.42
CA GLU A 12 8.55 -2.23 -5.78
C GLU A 12 8.89 -0.80 -6.25
N ALA A 13 10.06 -0.26 -5.81
CA ALA A 13 10.49 1.11 -6.10
C ALA A 13 10.67 1.39 -7.59
N ASP A 14 10.84 0.35 -8.41
CA ASP A 14 10.98 0.43 -9.86
C ASP A 14 9.67 0.53 -10.63
N VAL A 15 8.52 0.37 -9.94
CA VAL A 15 7.22 0.32 -10.62
C VAL A 15 6.09 1.04 -9.87
N VAL A 16 6.22 1.23 -8.55
CA VAL A 16 5.11 1.66 -7.69
C VAL A 16 4.49 3.01 -8.08
N GLU A 17 5.27 3.98 -8.56
CA GLU A 17 4.73 5.25 -9.04
C GLU A 17 3.84 5.06 -10.27
N ALA A 18 4.32 4.29 -11.24
CA ALA A 18 3.55 3.96 -12.45
C ALA A 18 2.26 3.20 -12.10
N PHE A 19 2.36 2.22 -11.21
CA PHE A 19 1.22 1.45 -10.70
C PHE A 19 0.15 2.35 -10.08
N VAL A 20 0.54 3.23 -9.17
CA VAL A 20 -0.40 4.12 -8.49
C VAL A 20 -1.05 5.10 -9.48
N ARG A 21 -0.25 5.80 -10.29
CA ARG A 21 -0.78 6.79 -11.23
C ARG A 21 -1.69 6.18 -12.29
N HIS A 22 -1.28 5.05 -12.87
CA HIS A 22 -2.04 4.39 -13.91
C HIS A 22 -3.42 3.93 -13.40
N ASN A 23 -3.43 3.23 -12.28
CA ASN A 23 -4.67 2.65 -11.76
C ASN A 23 -5.60 3.72 -11.17
N LEU A 24 -5.08 4.80 -10.59
CA LEU A 24 -5.89 5.91 -10.07
C LEU A 24 -6.65 6.69 -11.15
N GLU A 25 -6.28 6.59 -12.43
CA GLU A 25 -7.11 7.10 -13.54
C GLU A 25 -8.42 6.31 -13.71
N LEU A 26 -8.47 5.11 -13.14
CA LEU A 26 -9.60 4.19 -13.27
C LEU A 26 -10.34 3.95 -11.94
N MET A 27 -9.89 4.56 -10.84
CA MET A 27 -10.47 4.37 -9.50
C MET A 27 -10.37 5.64 -8.64
N ASP A 28 -11.09 5.67 -7.53
CA ASP A 28 -11.19 6.88 -6.70
C ASP A 28 -10.22 6.90 -5.54
N LEU A 29 -9.78 5.71 -5.07
CA LEU A 29 -8.89 5.58 -3.93
C LEU A 29 -8.03 4.32 -4.04
N MET A 30 -6.80 4.42 -3.59
CA MET A 30 -5.92 3.29 -3.39
C MET A 30 -5.48 3.19 -1.93
N VAL A 31 -5.67 2.03 -1.34
CA VAL A 31 -5.18 1.68 0.00
C VAL A 31 -4.00 0.72 -0.16
N VAL A 32 -2.86 1.13 0.31
CA VAL A 32 -1.61 0.38 0.20
C VAL A 32 -1.20 -0.15 1.57
N ILE A 33 -0.86 -1.41 1.64
CA ILE A 33 -0.20 -2.04 2.77
C ILE A 33 1.28 -2.15 2.41
N ASP A 34 2.13 -1.28 2.96
CA ASP A 34 3.57 -1.39 2.79
C ASP A 34 4.12 -2.44 3.75
N ASN A 35 4.48 -3.60 3.23
CA ASN A 35 4.99 -4.72 4.03
C ASN A 35 6.47 -4.58 4.36
N GLY A 36 6.85 -3.45 4.93
CA GLY A 36 8.22 -3.15 5.35
C GLY A 36 9.19 -3.05 4.18
N SER A 37 8.91 -2.20 3.21
CA SER A 37 9.80 -1.93 2.09
C SER A 37 11.08 -1.24 2.54
N THR A 38 12.21 -1.55 1.88
CA THR A 38 13.55 -1.04 2.21
C THR A 38 14.32 -0.49 1.01
N ASP A 39 13.65 -0.38 -0.14
CA ASP A 39 14.27 0.03 -1.41
C ASP A 39 13.89 1.46 -1.85
N GLY A 40 13.08 2.17 -1.08
CA GLY A 40 12.55 3.48 -1.42
C GLY A 40 11.08 3.48 -1.85
N THR A 41 10.42 2.33 -1.88
CA THR A 41 8.98 2.21 -2.19
C THR A 41 8.13 3.10 -1.26
N ARG A 42 8.40 3.06 0.05
CA ARG A 42 7.65 3.82 1.06
C ARG A 42 7.78 5.32 0.86
N GLU A 43 8.97 5.81 0.52
CA GLU A 43 9.25 7.21 0.24
C GLU A 43 8.56 7.67 -1.04
N ILE A 44 8.50 6.81 -2.06
CA ILE A 44 7.76 7.11 -3.30
C ILE A 44 6.27 7.26 -2.99
N LEU A 45 5.67 6.33 -2.26
CA LEU A 45 4.27 6.41 -1.84
C LEU A 45 3.99 7.70 -1.06
N THR A 46 4.88 8.08 -0.16
CA THR A 46 4.79 9.34 0.58
C THR A 46 4.85 10.56 -0.35
N SER A 47 5.71 10.51 -1.37
CA SER A 47 5.79 11.59 -2.37
C SER A 47 4.50 11.72 -3.17
N LEU A 48 3.88 10.61 -3.55
CA LEU A 48 2.59 10.59 -4.24
C LEU A 48 1.44 11.12 -3.38
N GLN A 49 1.42 10.78 -2.09
CA GLN A 49 0.49 11.38 -1.12
C GLN A 49 0.69 12.91 -1.04
N ARG A 50 1.93 13.38 -1.02
CA ARG A 50 2.26 14.82 -1.00
C ARG A 50 1.82 15.57 -2.25
N GLU A 51 1.90 14.95 -3.42
CA GLU A 51 1.31 15.50 -4.65
C GLU A 51 -0.21 15.55 -4.57
N GLY A 52 -0.75 14.83 -3.60
CA GLY A 52 -2.16 14.79 -3.32
C GLY A 52 -2.92 13.74 -4.08
N LEU A 53 -2.29 12.68 -4.51
CA LEU A 53 -3.01 11.52 -5.02
C LEU A 53 -3.80 10.84 -3.89
N PRO A 54 -4.99 10.28 -4.18
CA PRO A 54 -5.83 9.62 -3.19
C PRO A 54 -5.26 8.24 -2.82
N VAL A 55 -4.16 8.24 -2.07
CA VAL A 55 -3.45 7.05 -1.60
C VAL A 55 -3.39 7.07 -0.09
N VAL A 56 -3.82 6.00 0.57
CA VAL A 56 -3.65 5.75 2.00
C VAL A 56 -2.65 4.63 2.16
N VAL A 57 -1.65 4.82 3.01
CA VAL A 57 -0.59 3.83 3.25
C VAL A 57 -0.65 3.33 4.68
N PHE A 58 -0.71 2.03 4.85
CA PHE A 58 -0.56 1.35 6.13
C PHE A 58 0.79 0.63 6.16
N ASP A 59 1.57 0.90 7.19
CA ASP A 59 2.85 0.22 7.38
C ASP A 59 2.62 -1.11 8.11
N ASP A 60 3.15 -2.20 7.55
CA ASP A 60 3.06 -3.53 8.13
C ASP A 60 4.45 -4.20 8.17
N PRO A 61 5.05 -4.35 9.36
CA PRO A 61 6.38 -4.91 9.51
C PRO A 61 6.41 -6.44 9.57
N ILE A 62 5.26 -7.11 9.55
CA ILE A 62 5.24 -8.57 9.60
C ILE A 62 5.85 -9.13 8.32
N PHE A 63 7.00 -9.76 8.43
CA PHE A 63 7.79 -10.23 7.31
C PHE A 63 7.15 -11.41 6.56
N GLY A 64 6.41 -12.28 7.22
CA GLY A 64 5.79 -13.45 6.62
C GLY A 64 4.78 -13.14 5.51
N TYR A 65 4.62 -14.07 4.56
CA TYR A 65 3.73 -13.92 3.41
C TYR A 65 2.26 -14.18 3.78
N TYR A 66 1.68 -13.28 4.56
CA TYR A 66 0.29 -13.32 5.04
C TYR A 66 -0.62 -12.38 4.25
N GLN A 67 -0.56 -12.43 2.92
CA GLN A 67 -1.31 -11.51 2.06
C GLN A 67 -2.83 -11.64 2.26
N SER A 68 -3.34 -12.86 2.27
CA SER A 68 -4.78 -13.13 2.47
C SER A 68 -5.28 -12.49 3.77
N GLU A 69 -4.59 -12.76 4.86
CA GLU A 69 -4.97 -12.29 6.21
C GLU A 69 -4.91 -10.76 6.30
N LYS A 70 -3.83 -10.16 5.77
CA LYS A 70 -3.61 -8.71 5.80
C LYS A 70 -4.61 -7.96 4.91
N VAL A 71 -4.78 -8.41 3.67
CA VAL A 71 -5.72 -7.80 2.72
C VAL A 71 -7.16 -7.94 3.22
N THR A 72 -7.53 -9.11 3.74
CA THR A 72 -8.86 -9.34 4.34
C THR A 72 -9.08 -8.44 5.56
N HIS A 73 -8.06 -8.27 6.41
CA HIS A 73 -8.16 -7.39 7.58
C HIS A 73 -8.38 -5.94 7.16
N VAL A 74 -7.59 -5.43 6.22
CA VAL A 74 -7.73 -4.06 5.71
C VAL A 74 -9.06 -3.89 5.00
N TYR A 75 -9.51 -4.84 4.18
CA TYR A 75 -10.83 -4.84 3.56
C TYR A 75 -11.93 -4.59 4.60
N ARG A 76 -11.97 -5.41 5.65
CA ARG A 76 -12.98 -5.33 6.72
C ARG A 76 -12.96 -4.02 7.50
N LYS A 77 -11.81 -3.33 7.54
CA LYS A 77 -11.64 -2.06 8.24
C LYS A 77 -12.00 -0.86 7.37
N VAL A 78 -11.55 -0.88 6.13
CA VAL A 78 -11.59 0.27 5.24
C VAL A 78 -12.91 0.34 4.48
N VAL A 79 -13.38 -0.81 3.97
CA VAL A 79 -14.53 -0.86 3.07
C VAL A 79 -15.83 -0.37 3.70
N PRO A 80 -16.17 -0.70 4.96
CA PRO A 80 -17.38 -0.14 5.59
C PRO A 80 -17.35 1.38 5.79
N VAL A 81 -16.15 1.96 5.88
CA VAL A 81 -15.97 3.42 6.07
C VAL A 81 -16.11 4.17 4.75
N PHE A 82 -15.52 3.62 3.70
CA PHE A 82 -15.54 4.22 2.37
C PHE A 82 -16.83 4.01 1.61
N ASP A 83 -17.52 2.94 1.92
CA ASP A 83 -18.72 2.50 1.24
C ASP A 83 -18.55 2.44 -0.30
N PRO A 84 -17.48 1.78 -0.82
CA PRO A 84 -17.27 1.66 -2.25
C PRO A 84 -18.28 0.70 -2.86
N GLU A 85 -18.58 0.90 -4.15
CA GLU A 85 -19.36 -0.05 -4.93
C GLU A 85 -18.50 -1.17 -5.51
N LEU A 86 -17.21 -0.87 -5.79
CA LEU A 86 -16.24 -1.83 -6.32
C LEU A 86 -14.99 -1.84 -5.46
N VAL A 87 -14.49 -3.04 -5.17
CA VAL A 87 -13.23 -3.24 -4.47
C VAL A 87 -12.31 -4.12 -5.29
N TRP A 88 -11.15 -3.57 -5.64
CA TRP A 88 -10.10 -4.22 -6.38
C TRP A 88 -9.02 -4.73 -5.44
N PHE A 89 -8.45 -5.88 -5.76
CA PHE A 89 -7.28 -6.41 -5.07
C PHE A 89 -6.14 -6.56 -6.08
N LEU A 90 -5.13 -5.70 -5.96
CA LEU A 90 -4.04 -5.59 -6.94
C LEU A 90 -2.69 -5.82 -6.27
N ASP A 91 -1.76 -6.39 -7.04
CA ASP A 91 -0.34 -6.39 -6.71
C ASP A 91 0.35 -5.21 -7.41
N ALA A 92 1.51 -4.75 -6.91
CA ALA A 92 2.16 -3.53 -7.40
C ALA A 92 2.62 -3.60 -8.88
N ASP A 93 2.71 -4.78 -9.43
CA ASP A 93 3.09 -5.06 -10.82
C ASP A 93 1.88 -5.34 -11.73
N GLU A 94 0.68 -4.91 -11.30
CA GLU A 94 -0.58 -5.14 -12.00
C GLU A 94 -1.26 -3.84 -12.43
N PHE A 95 -1.53 -3.72 -13.71
CA PHE A 95 -2.11 -2.54 -14.34
C PHE A 95 -3.45 -2.89 -14.99
N ILE A 96 -4.48 -2.13 -14.66
CA ILE A 96 -5.81 -2.34 -15.27
C ILE A 96 -5.77 -1.94 -16.73
N HIS A 97 -6.00 -2.89 -17.61
CA HIS A 97 -6.14 -2.66 -19.04
C HIS A 97 -7.61 -2.58 -19.42
N ALA A 98 -8.14 -1.38 -19.51
CA ALA A 98 -9.51 -1.05 -19.88
C ALA A 98 -9.53 0.14 -20.85
N PRO A 99 -10.53 0.26 -21.72
CA PRO A 99 -10.59 1.37 -22.70
C PRO A 99 -10.73 2.75 -22.03
N SER A 100 -11.57 2.86 -20.99
CA SER A 100 -11.77 4.09 -20.21
C SER A 100 -12.48 3.78 -18.89
N ARG A 101 -12.45 4.73 -17.95
CA ARG A 101 -13.20 4.67 -16.69
C ARG A 101 -14.71 4.50 -16.96
N ALA A 102 -15.28 5.27 -17.88
CA ALA A 102 -16.72 5.20 -18.18
C ALA A 102 -17.13 3.83 -18.72
N LYS A 103 -16.32 3.22 -19.60
CA LYS A 103 -16.60 1.86 -20.10
C LYS A 103 -16.43 0.81 -19.01
N LEU A 104 -15.45 0.98 -18.14
CA LEU A 104 -15.25 0.13 -16.98
C LEU A 104 -16.45 0.18 -16.04
N ASP A 105 -16.91 1.37 -15.66
CA ASP A 105 -18.07 1.58 -14.81
C ASP A 105 -19.34 0.99 -15.44
N ALA A 106 -19.54 1.15 -16.74
CA ALA A 106 -20.68 0.58 -17.46
C ALA A 106 -20.66 -0.96 -17.46
N ALA A 107 -19.49 -1.58 -17.64
CA ALA A 107 -19.36 -3.03 -17.59
C ALA A 107 -19.67 -3.57 -16.20
N PHE A 108 -19.13 -2.95 -15.14
CA PHE A 108 -19.40 -3.38 -13.78
C PHE A 108 -20.83 -3.10 -13.30
N ALA A 109 -21.51 -2.12 -13.87
CA ALA A 109 -22.90 -1.83 -13.54
C ALA A 109 -23.86 -2.99 -13.88
N THR A 110 -23.46 -3.88 -14.79
CA THR A 110 -24.26 -5.07 -15.17
C THR A 110 -24.13 -6.22 -14.16
N VAL A 111 -23.16 -6.15 -13.25
CA VAL A 111 -22.90 -7.19 -12.25
C VAL A 111 -23.71 -6.89 -10.98
N PRO A 112 -24.49 -7.83 -10.46
CA PRO A 112 -25.22 -7.65 -9.20
C PRO A 112 -24.30 -7.41 -8.00
N ALA A 113 -24.79 -6.63 -7.03
CA ALA A 113 -24.08 -6.43 -5.78
C ALA A 113 -23.97 -7.73 -4.96
N GLY A 114 -22.79 -8.01 -4.43
CA GLY A 114 -22.46 -9.24 -3.71
C GLY A 114 -21.80 -10.31 -4.60
N GLU A 115 -21.62 -10.04 -5.88
CA GLU A 115 -20.98 -10.94 -6.83
C GLU A 115 -19.54 -10.50 -7.13
N VAL A 116 -18.76 -11.38 -7.73
CA VAL A 116 -17.33 -11.19 -7.98
C VAL A 116 -17.02 -11.30 -9.46
N VAL A 117 -16.28 -10.34 -9.96
CA VAL A 117 -15.75 -10.34 -11.31
C VAL A 117 -14.32 -10.87 -11.31
N LEU A 118 -14.05 -11.80 -12.20
CA LEU A 118 -12.74 -12.36 -12.46
C LEU A 118 -12.19 -11.74 -13.75
N LEU A 119 -11.08 -11.02 -13.62
CA LEU A 119 -10.38 -10.38 -14.73
C LEU A 119 -9.17 -11.22 -15.13
N PRO A 120 -9.02 -11.56 -16.42
CA PRO A 120 -7.91 -12.39 -16.85
C PRO A 120 -6.57 -11.65 -16.74
N TRP A 121 -5.55 -12.34 -16.21
CA TRP A 121 -4.17 -11.91 -16.29
C TRP A 121 -3.66 -11.94 -17.74
N ARG A 122 -2.78 -11.01 -18.06
CA ARG A 122 -1.95 -10.99 -19.27
C ARG A 122 -0.52 -10.72 -18.84
N THR A 123 0.31 -11.74 -18.84
CA THR A 123 1.72 -11.61 -18.40
C THR A 123 2.55 -10.97 -19.48
N HIS A 124 3.02 -9.77 -19.21
CA HIS A 124 3.92 -9.02 -20.07
C HIS A 124 5.36 -9.47 -19.87
N LEU A 125 6.13 -9.37 -20.93
CA LEU A 125 7.50 -9.88 -21.02
C LEU A 125 8.48 -8.71 -21.10
N PRO A 126 9.60 -8.75 -20.34
CA PRO A 126 10.67 -7.77 -20.54
C PRO A 126 11.23 -7.87 -21.95
N GLU A 127 11.79 -6.82 -22.49
CA GLU A 127 12.53 -6.88 -23.77
C GLU A 127 13.71 -7.85 -23.68
N ALA A 128 14.19 -8.36 -24.83
CA ALA A 128 15.31 -9.31 -24.86
C ALA A 128 16.59 -8.69 -24.25
N VAL A 129 16.76 -7.39 -24.42
CA VAL A 129 17.80 -6.61 -23.75
C VAL A 129 17.09 -5.54 -22.92
N VAL A 130 17.10 -5.73 -21.62
CA VAL A 130 16.44 -4.80 -20.70
C VAL A 130 17.31 -3.55 -20.51
N ASP A 131 16.77 -2.40 -20.88
CA ASP A 131 17.33 -1.10 -20.52
C ASP A 131 16.64 -0.60 -19.21
N PRO A 132 17.33 -0.60 -18.07
CA PRO A 132 16.75 -0.15 -16.81
C PRO A 132 16.26 1.30 -16.85
N ALA A 133 16.91 2.18 -17.58
CA ALA A 133 16.48 3.58 -17.71
C ALA A 133 15.13 3.69 -18.43
N ARG A 134 14.92 2.87 -19.46
CA ARG A 134 13.65 2.80 -20.17
C ARG A 134 12.53 2.22 -19.31
N VAL A 135 12.83 1.18 -18.53
CA VAL A 135 11.85 0.60 -17.59
C VAL A 135 11.41 1.65 -16.55
N LEU A 136 12.35 2.44 -16.02
CA LEU A 136 12.01 3.51 -15.08
C LEU A 136 11.25 4.67 -15.73
N ALA A 137 11.53 4.98 -16.98
CA ALA A 137 10.84 6.05 -17.68
C ALA A 137 9.40 5.67 -18.06
N ASP A 138 9.18 4.44 -18.48
CA ASP A 138 7.88 3.93 -18.93
C ASP A 138 7.80 2.38 -18.77
N PRO A 139 7.44 1.85 -17.60
CA PRO A 139 7.38 0.41 -17.37
C PRO A 139 6.45 -0.35 -18.33
N LEU A 140 5.29 0.22 -18.66
CA LEU A 140 4.35 -0.39 -19.61
C LEU A 140 4.88 -0.35 -21.04
N GLY A 141 5.43 0.78 -21.46
CA GLY A 141 6.00 0.93 -22.80
C GLY A 141 7.28 0.11 -23.01
N ALA A 142 8.01 -0.21 -21.94
CA ALA A 142 9.16 -1.10 -21.98
C ALA A 142 8.79 -2.59 -22.10
N MET A 143 7.50 -2.95 -21.92
CA MET A 143 7.00 -4.33 -21.95
C MET A 143 5.80 -4.47 -22.90
N PRO A 144 5.97 -4.20 -24.18
CA PRO A 144 4.86 -4.18 -25.14
C PRO A 144 4.37 -5.57 -25.57
N ASP A 145 5.14 -6.61 -25.27
CA ASP A 145 4.82 -7.98 -25.63
C ASP A 145 4.31 -8.73 -24.42
N ARG A 146 3.36 -9.62 -24.61
CA ARG A 146 2.86 -10.51 -23.58
C ARG A 146 2.86 -11.98 -24.03
N ARG A 147 2.65 -12.87 -23.08
CA ARG A 147 2.36 -14.28 -23.41
C ARG A 147 1.17 -14.36 -24.36
N LYS A 148 1.29 -15.22 -25.33
CA LYS A 148 0.22 -15.54 -26.29
C LYS A 148 -0.93 -16.26 -25.59
N ARG A 149 -0.60 -17.15 -24.64
CA ARG A 149 -1.56 -17.94 -23.83
C ARG A 149 -1.13 -17.98 -22.37
N GLU A 150 -2.11 -17.86 -21.48
CA GLU A 150 -1.96 -18.19 -20.07
C GLU A 150 -2.55 -19.58 -19.82
N GLU A 151 -1.73 -20.53 -19.36
CA GLU A 151 -2.14 -21.93 -19.19
C GLU A 151 -1.61 -22.51 -17.86
N PRO A 152 -2.42 -22.57 -16.81
CA PRO A 152 -3.83 -22.18 -16.75
C PRO A 152 -4.03 -20.67 -16.81
N GLN A 153 -5.24 -20.23 -17.21
CA GLN A 153 -5.61 -18.82 -17.10
C GLN A 153 -5.74 -18.45 -15.62
N VAL A 154 -4.98 -17.48 -15.20
CA VAL A 154 -5.03 -16.88 -13.87
C VAL A 154 -5.91 -15.63 -13.93
N PHE A 155 -6.68 -15.39 -12.88
CA PHE A 155 -7.59 -14.27 -12.77
C PHE A 155 -7.28 -13.42 -11.53
N LYS A 156 -7.72 -12.17 -11.55
CA LYS A 156 -7.82 -11.29 -10.38
C LYS A 156 -9.27 -11.03 -10.03
N ALA A 157 -9.55 -11.04 -8.74
CA ALA A 157 -10.88 -10.81 -8.22
C ALA A 157 -11.16 -9.32 -8.03
N VAL A 158 -12.36 -8.90 -8.46
CA VAL A 158 -12.94 -7.59 -8.15
C VAL A 158 -14.31 -7.83 -7.54
N VAL A 159 -14.54 -7.31 -6.35
CA VAL A 159 -15.79 -7.50 -5.62
C VAL A 159 -16.78 -6.38 -5.98
N ARG A 160 -17.93 -6.74 -6.51
CA ARG A 160 -19.10 -5.86 -6.57
C ARG A 160 -19.75 -5.89 -5.20
N ARG A 161 -19.37 -4.94 -4.35
CA ARG A 161 -19.64 -5.01 -2.91
C ARG A 161 -21.12 -5.01 -2.55
N HIS A 162 -21.49 -5.80 -1.56
CA HIS A 162 -22.73 -5.71 -0.82
C HIS A 162 -22.43 -5.63 0.68
N PRO A 163 -22.92 -4.61 1.43
CA PRO A 163 -22.52 -4.38 2.84
C PRO A 163 -22.72 -5.58 3.78
N ARG A 164 -23.75 -6.42 3.52
CA ARG A 164 -23.99 -7.65 4.33
C ARG A 164 -22.85 -8.65 4.30
N ASP A 165 -21.98 -8.59 3.31
CA ASP A 165 -20.91 -9.56 3.10
C ASP A 165 -19.55 -9.07 3.64
N ASP A 166 -19.43 -7.80 4.03
CA ASP A 166 -18.17 -7.17 4.44
C ASP A 166 -17.45 -7.92 5.57
N ALA A 167 -18.20 -8.36 6.57
CA ALA A 167 -17.62 -9.05 7.73
C ALA A 167 -17.22 -10.51 7.46
N ARG A 168 -17.84 -11.14 6.45
CA ARG A 168 -17.66 -12.56 6.16
C ARG A 168 -16.75 -12.85 4.97
N LEU A 169 -16.49 -11.85 4.12
CA LEU A 169 -15.64 -12.01 2.95
C LEU A 169 -14.18 -12.23 3.35
N VAL A 170 -13.53 -13.19 2.70
CA VAL A 170 -12.10 -13.52 2.83
C VAL A 170 -11.48 -13.46 1.45
N ILE A 171 -10.40 -12.70 1.33
CA ILE A 171 -9.62 -12.57 0.11
C ILE A 171 -8.57 -13.69 0.09
N GLU A 172 -8.57 -14.51 -0.95
CA GLU A 172 -7.63 -15.61 -1.07
C GLU A 172 -6.19 -15.12 -1.37
N GLN A 173 -5.22 -15.96 -1.04
CA GLN A 173 -3.81 -15.71 -1.32
C GLN A 173 -3.59 -15.43 -2.81
N GLY A 174 -2.77 -14.41 -3.12
CA GLY A 174 -2.55 -13.96 -4.50
C GLY A 174 -3.67 -13.06 -5.04
N ASN A 175 -4.72 -12.77 -4.25
CA ASN A 175 -5.86 -11.95 -4.68
C ASN A 175 -6.61 -12.53 -5.91
N HIS A 176 -6.53 -13.85 -6.10
CA HIS A 176 -7.09 -14.51 -7.29
C HIS A 176 -8.56 -14.83 -7.16
N ASN A 177 -9.06 -14.95 -5.95
CA ASN A 177 -10.43 -15.29 -5.65
C ASN A 177 -10.84 -14.80 -4.25
N VAL A 178 -12.10 -14.98 -3.93
CA VAL A 178 -12.66 -14.71 -2.60
C VAL A 178 -13.63 -15.84 -2.20
N HIS A 179 -13.78 -16.01 -0.90
CA HIS A 179 -14.79 -16.91 -0.33
C HIS A 179 -15.39 -16.29 0.93
N PHE A 180 -16.44 -16.88 1.45
CA PHE A 180 -16.99 -16.50 2.75
C PHE A 180 -16.34 -17.30 3.87
N ALA A 181 -16.23 -16.71 5.06
CA ALA A 181 -15.63 -17.35 6.23
C ALA A 181 -16.34 -18.67 6.66
N ASP A 182 -17.59 -18.86 6.24
CA ASP A 182 -18.36 -20.09 6.44
C ASP A 182 -18.12 -21.16 5.34
N GLY A 183 -17.18 -20.92 4.43
CA GLY A 183 -16.85 -21.81 3.32
C GLY A 183 -17.70 -21.63 2.06
N GLY A 184 -18.75 -20.79 2.12
CA GLY A 184 -19.52 -20.43 0.94
C GLY A 184 -18.73 -19.60 -0.08
N ARG A 185 -19.23 -19.51 -1.31
CA ARG A 185 -18.61 -18.68 -2.37
C ARG A 185 -19.64 -17.73 -2.99
N PRO A 186 -19.25 -16.48 -3.30
CA PRO A 186 -20.07 -15.60 -4.09
C PRO A 186 -20.17 -16.12 -5.54
N GLN A 187 -21.20 -15.64 -6.26
CA GLN A 187 -21.31 -15.88 -7.71
C GLN A 187 -20.12 -15.21 -8.43
N LEU A 188 -19.52 -15.93 -9.38
CA LEU A 188 -18.37 -15.48 -10.15
C LEU A 188 -18.77 -15.14 -11.60
N HIS A 189 -18.23 -14.03 -12.10
CA HIS A 189 -18.38 -13.60 -13.49
C HIS A 189 -17.00 -13.41 -14.12
N VAL A 190 -16.75 -14.01 -15.25
CA VAL A 190 -15.59 -13.67 -16.08
C VAL A 190 -15.95 -12.51 -16.98
N MET A 191 -15.19 -11.43 -16.93
CA MET A 191 -15.44 -10.24 -17.73
C MET A 191 -14.52 -10.18 -18.94
N ASP A 192 -15.12 -10.00 -20.12
CA ASP A 192 -14.38 -9.77 -21.35
C ASP A 192 -14.14 -8.28 -21.60
N GLY A 193 -13.09 -7.97 -22.36
CA GLY A 193 -12.74 -6.59 -22.74
C GLY A 193 -12.04 -5.77 -21.66
N VAL A 194 -11.85 -6.33 -20.47
CA VAL A 194 -11.01 -5.80 -19.38
C VAL A 194 -10.04 -6.88 -18.93
N SER A 195 -8.80 -6.54 -18.72
CA SER A 195 -7.77 -7.48 -18.26
C SER A 195 -6.79 -6.80 -17.31
N ILE A 196 -5.95 -7.59 -16.69
CA ILE A 196 -4.83 -7.11 -15.87
C ILE A 196 -3.54 -7.35 -16.64
N ALA A 197 -2.84 -6.28 -16.98
CA ALA A 197 -1.47 -6.36 -17.48
C ALA A 197 -0.54 -6.60 -16.28
N HIS A 198 0.10 -7.75 -16.26
CA HIS A 198 0.94 -8.18 -15.15
C HIS A 198 2.41 -8.17 -15.59
N LEU A 199 3.24 -7.41 -14.88
CA LEU A 199 4.65 -7.17 -15.15
C LEU A 199 5.57 -7.81 -14.08
N PRO A 200 5.58 -9.14 -13.92
CA PRO A 200 6.22 -9.80 -12.78
C PRO A 200 7.74 -9.80 -12.83
N VAL A 201 8.32 -9.64 -14.02
CA VAL A 201 9.76 -9.71 -14.30
C VAL A 201 10.15 -8.47 -15.09
N ARG A 202 10.92 -7.57 -14.49
CA ARG A 202 11.27 -6.27 -15.09
C ARG A 202 12.77 -6.05 -15.26
N SER A 203 13.59 -6.57 -14.34
CA SER A 203 15.05 -6.57 -14.45
C SER A 203 15.64 -7.73 -13.63
N VAL A 204 16.93 -7.98 -13.81
CA VAL A 204 17.67 -8.99 -13.02
C VAL A 204 17.65 -8.63 -11.53
N GLU A 205 17.88 -7.38 -11.23
CA GLU A 205 17.90 -6.88 -9.84
C GLU A 205 16.52 -6.99 -9.19
N GLN A 206 15.47 -6.61 -9.91
CA GLN A 206 14.10 -6.72 -9.40
C GLN A 206 13.70 -8.20 -9.20
N LEU A 207 13.97 -9.06 -10.17
CA LEU A 207 13.65 -10.48 -10.05
C LEU A 207 14.42 -11.11 -8.89
N SER A 208 15.70 -10.82 -8.74
CA SER A 208 16.52 -11.32 -7.63
C SER A 208 15.93 -10.88 -6.28
N ALA A 209 15.56 -9.59 -6.16
CA ALA A 209 14.92 -9.07 -4.95
C ALA A 209 13.59 -9.76 -4.65
N LYS A 210 12.73 -9.91 -5.66
CA LYS A 210 11.41 -10.54 -5.55
C LYS A 210 11.52 -11.99 -5.11
N VAL A 211 12.42 -12.75 -5.70
CA VAL A 211 12.64 -14.17 -5.40
C VAL A 211 13.18 -14.36 -3.98
N ILE A 212 14.17 -13.58 -3.58
CA ILE A 212 14.76 -13.70 -2.24
C ILE A 212 13.75 -13.31 -1.16
N ASN A 213 13.07 -12.17 -1.32
CA ASN A 213 12.05 -11.76 -0.36
C ASN A 213 10.86 -12.75 -0.33
N GLY A 214 10.40 -13.18 -1.49
CA GLY A 214 9.26 -14.09 -1.60
C GLY A 214 9.52 -15.44 -0.94
N TRP A 215 10.67 -16.04 -1.24
CA TRP A 215 11.03 -17.34 -0.66
C TRP A 215 11.24 -17.27 0.85
N GLN A 216 11.96 -16.25 1.34
CA GLN A 216 12.16 -16.08 2.77
C GLN A 216 10.85 -15.80 3.52
N ALA A 217 9.99 -14.96 2.96
CA ALA A 217 8.68 -14.69 3.55
C ALA A 217 7.77 -15.93 3.55
N TYR A 218 7.88 -16.76 2.52
CA TYR A 218 7.20 -18.04 2.45
C TYR A 218 7.70 -19.00 3.53
N LEU A 219 9.02 -19.13 3.71
CA LEU A 219 9.61 -19.96 4.76
C LEU A 219 9.17 -19.56 6.15
N VAL A 220 9.04 -18.27 6.43
CA VAL A 220 8.55 -17.79 7.72
C VAL A 220 7.11 -18.23 7.96
N LYS A 221 6.24 -18.12 6.96
CA LYS A 221 4.84 -18.57 7.08
C LYS A 221 4.74 -20.09 7.24
N ASN A 222 5.54 -20.84 6.49
CA ASN A 222 5.39 -22.29 6.35
C ASN A 222 6.50 -23.10 7.02
N ARG A 223 7.18 -22.53 8.01
CA ARG A 223 8.35 -23.16 8.67
C ARG A 223 8.08 -24.54 9.30
N HIS A 224 6.83 -24.87 9.55
CA HIS A 224 6.40 -26.16 10.09
C HIS A 224 5.77 -27.08 9.04
N ALA A 225 5.66 -26.63 7.79
CA ALA A 225 5.17 -27.49 6.72
C ALA A 225 6.26 -28.47 6.28
N GLU A 226 5.95 -29.75 6.26
CA GLU A 226 6.86 -30.81 5.82
C GLU A 226 7.19 -30.70 4.33
N VAL A 227 6.25 -30.21 3.52
CA VAL A 227 6.41 -30.03 2.07
C VAL A 227 5.82 -28.66 1.67
N PRO A 228 6.56 -27.85 0.90
CA PRO A 228 6.02 -26.62 0.34
C PRO A 228 4.86 -26.91 -0.60
N THR A 229 3.67 -26.43 -0.28
CA THR A 229 2.47 -26.58 -1.11
C THR A 229 2.33 -25.51 -2.18
N ALA A 230 3.08 -24.42 -2.05
CA ALA A 230 3.12 -23.29 -2.98
C ALA A 230 4.52 -22.65 -2.94
N GLY A 231 4.81 -21.71 -3.84
CA GLY A 231 6.08 -20.96 -3.81
C GLY A 231 7.29 -21.72 -4.37
N PHE A 232 7.11 -22.91 -4.93
CA PHE A 232 8.21 -23.71 -5.51
C PHE A 232 8.97 -22.96 -6.61
N GLN A 233 8.29 -22.10 -7.36
CA GLN A 233 8.91 -21.24 -8.38
C GLN A 233 9.91 -20.25 -7.75
N TRP A 234 9.66 -19.79 -6.53
CA TRP A 234 10.60 -18.93 -5.81
C TRP A 234 11.78 -19.74 -5.25
N GLN A 235 11.56 -20.96 -4.81
CA GLN A 235 12.64 -21.80 -4.30
C GLN A 235 13.72 -22.03 -5.35
N LEU A 236 13.35 -22.52 -6.53
CA LEU A 236 14.30 -22.82 -7.60
C LEU A 236 15.09 -21.57 -8.03
N LEU A 237 14.40 -20.44 -8.18
CA LEU A 237 15.04 -19.18 -8.54
C LEU A 237 15.90 -18.64 -7.39
N TYR A 238 15.47 -18.82 -6.15
CA TYR A 238 16.26 -18.46 -4.97
C TYR A 238 17.56 -19.27 -4.90
N GLU A 239 17.48 -20.58 -5.07
CA GLU A 239 18.65 -21.45 -5.10
C GLU A 239 19.63 -21.03 -6.21
N ARG A 240 19.12 -20.70 -7.40
CA ARG A 240 19.93 -20.18 -8.49
C ARG A 240 20.54 -18.80 -8.16
N ALA A 241 19.78 -17.88 -7.59
CA ALA A 241 20.23 -16.54 -7.27
C ALA A 241 21.27 -16.49 -6.13
N VAL A 242 21.13 -17.35 -5.12
CA VAL A 242 21.94 -17.31 -3.87
C VAL A 242 23.10 -18.28 -3.92
N TYR A 243 22.88 -19.51 -4.42
CA TYR A 243 23.86 -20.59 -4.39
C TYR A 243 24.44 -20.92 -5.78
N GLY A 244 23.83 -20.43 -6.85
CA GLY A 244 24.26 -20.67 -8.21
C GLY A 244 25.08 -19.53 -8.81
N GLN A 245 25.01 -19.40 -10.11
CA GLN A 245 25.70 -18.34 -10.88
C GLN A 245 24.96 -17.00 -10.92
N GLY A 246 23.88 -16.88 -10.16
CA GLY A 246 23.00 -15.71 -10.20
C GLY A 246 21.91 -15.83 -11.26
N LEU A 247 21.15 -14.73 -11.43
CA LEU A 247 20.18 -14.57 -12.50
C LEU A 247 20.78 -13.64 -13.56
N ASP A 248 20.53 -13.93 -14.81
CA ASP A 248 21.03 -13.18 -15.96
C ASP A 248 19.90 -12.72 -16.88
N ALA A 249 20.22 -11.94 -17.91
CA ALA A 249 19.23 -11.41 -18.84
C ALA A 249 18.51 -12.50 -19.65
N GLU A 250 19.17 -13.60 -19.95
CA GLU A 250 18.55 -14.73 -20.68
C GLU A 250 17.47 -15.40 -19.81
N THR A 251 17.76 -15.54 -18.51
CA THR A 251 16.81 -16.07 -17.51
C THR A 251 15.54 -15.23 -17.43
N LEU A 252 15.59 -13.91 -17.61
CA LEU A 252 14.41 -13.06 -17.49
C LEU A 252 13.29 -13.47 -18.45
N THR A 253 13.62 -13.74 -19.71
CA THR A 253 12.63 -14.15 -20.71
C THR A 253 12.05 -15.53 -20.38
N GLU A 254 12.90 -16.49 -20.02
CA GLU A 254 12.46 -17.82 -19.61
C GLU A 254 11.52 -17.77 -18.40
N VAL A 255 11.93 -17.05 -17.36
CA VAL A 255 11.12 -16.89 -16.14
C VAL A 255 9.80 -16.20 -16.45
N ALA A 256 9.80 -15.12 -17.25
CA ALA A 256 8.58 -14.43 -17.62
C ALA A 256 7.63 -15.31 -18.44
N LEU A 257 8.15 -16.13 -19.36
CA LEU A 257 7.35 -17.09 -20.14
C LEU A 257 6.76 -18.23 -19.30
N ASN A 258 7.38 -18.57 -18.18
CA ASN A 258 6.93 -19.65 -17.30
C ASN A 258 6.42 -19.17 -15.93
N TYR A 259 6.32 -17.86 -15.71
CA TYR A 259 5.94 -17.28 -14.41
C TYR A 259 4.55 -17.79 -13.96
N ALA A 260 4.46 -18.28 -12.71
CA ALA A 260 3.24 -18.82 -12.10
C ALA A 260 2.53 -19.92 -12.92
N GLN A 261 3.28 -20.66 -13.74
CA GLN A 261 2.77 -21.76 -14.54
C GLN A 261 3.70 -22.98 -14.40
N PRO A 262 3.21 -24.20 -14.68
CA PRO A 262 4.09 -25.35 -14.82
C PRO A 262 5.16 -25.05 -15.87
N ALA A 263 6.43 -25.25 -15.50
CA ALA A 263 7.54 -25.01 -16.42
C ALA A 263 7.39 -25.90 -17.69
N ARG A 264 7.48 -25.26 -18.84
CA ARG A 264 7.46 -25.95 -20.15
C ARG A 264 8.79 -25.69 -20.86
N PRO A 265 9.65 -26.71 -20.95
CA PRO A 265 10.89 -26.59 -21.70
C PRO A 265 10.64 -26.18 -23.15
N GLY A 266 11.51 -25.36 -23.71
CA GLY A 266 11.45 -24.94 -25.12
C GLY A 266 10.54 -23.75 -25.42
N ARG A 267 9.88 -23.15 -24.44
CA ARG A 267 9.19 -21.87 -24.63
C ARG A 267 10.19 -20.80 -25.08
N ASN A 268 9.80 -20.06 -26.09
CA ASN A 268 10.61 -18.97 -26.60
C ASN A 268 9.73 -17.78 -27.02
N ARG A 269 10.35 -16.60 -27.13
CA ARG A 269 9.64 -15.37 -27.43
C ARG A 269 8.96 -15.37 -28.82
N ALA A 270 9.59 -16.00 -29.81
CA ALA A 270 9.07 -15.99 -31.19
C ALA A 270 7.73 -16.71 -31.31
N ASP A 271 7.61 -17.84 -30.64
CA ASP A 271 6.42 -18.69 -30.73
C ASP A 271 5.36 -18.38 -29.66
N ASP A 272 5.79 -17.97 -28.45
CA ASP A 272 4.95 -17.86 -27.27
C ASP A 272 4.58 -16.42 -26.89
N ALA A 273 5.12 -15.41 -27.57
CA ALA A 273 4.78 -14.01 -27.33
C ALA A 273 3.89 -13.43 -28.45
N VAL A 274 3.15 -12.41 -28.08
CA VAL A 274 2.36 -11.57 -28.98
C VAL A 274 2.49 -10.12 -28.55
N ARG A 275 2.59 -9.21 -29.53
CA ARG A 275 2.62 -7.78 -29.26
C ARG A 275 1.21 -7.29 -28.88
N ASP A 276 1.09 -6.72 -27.69
CA ASP A 276 -0.17 -6.22 -27.13
C ASP A 276 0.14 -5.08 -26.14
N PRO A 277 0.56 -3.91 -26.63
CA PRO A 277 1.00 -2.81 -25.78
C PRO A 277 -0.18 -2.25 -24.97
N VAL A 278 0.05 -2.02 -23.71
CA VAL A 278 -0.92 -1.35 -22.83
C VAL A 278 -0.64 0.15 -22.83
N PRO A 279 -1.62 0.99 -23.20
CA PRO A 279 -1.45 2.44 -23.12
C PRO A 279 -1.25 2.88 -21.67
N SER A 280 -0.15 3.56 -21.41
CA SER A 280 0.12 4.14 -20.09
C SER A 280 -0.84 5.29 -19.78
N ARG A 281 -1.17 5.47 -18.49
CA ARG A 281 -2.05 6.51 -17.96
C ARG A 281 -1.35 7.43 -16.95
N TYR A 282 -0.04 7.43 -16.93
CA TYR A 282 0.74 8.11 -15.88
C TYR A 282 1.60 9.25 -16.37
N GLY A 283 1.64 9.73 -17.47
CA GLY A 283 2.54 10.82 -17.88
C GLY A 283 4.01 10.60 -17.48
N ALA A 284 4.74 11.66 -17.19
CA ALA A 284 6.15 11.57 -16.80
C ALA A 284 6.28 11.08 -15.34
N LEU A 285 7.07 10.03 -15.14
CA LEU A 285 7.43 9.48 -13.85
C LEU A 285 8.63 10.23 -13.25
N ARG A 286 8.66 10.41 -11.93
CA ARG A 286 9.64 11.27 -11.23
C ARG A 286 10.41 10.56 -10.13
N TYR A 287 9.82 9.55 -9.53
CA TYR A 287 10.28 8.99 -8.26
C TYR A 287 10.80 7.56 -8.36
N LEU A 288 10.56 6.88 -9.48
CA LEU A 288 11.01 5.49 -9.65
C LEU A 288 12.52 5.37 -9.49
N LYS A 289 12.93 4.30 -8.83
CA LYS A 289 14.32 3.99 -8.55
C LYS A 289 14.63 2.58 -9.03
N LEU A 290 15.84 2.38 -9.55
CA LEU A 290 16.32 1.03 -9.82
C LEU A 290 16.21 0.18 -8.55
N ALA A 291 15.69 -1.04 -8.70
CA ALA A 291 15.69 -2.03 -7.64
C ALA A 291 17.14 -2.34 -7.24
N ARG A 292 17.67 -1.60 -6.30
CA ARG A 292 18.98 -1.87 -5.71
C ARG A 292 18.78 -2.77 -4.50
N THR A 293 19.02 -4.04 -4.70
CA THR A 293 18.99 -4.98 -3.59
C THR A 293 20.34 -4.93 -2.88
N ASN A 294 20.39 -4.24 -1.74
CA ASN A 294 21.43 -4.53 -0.77
C ASN A 294 21.05 -5.85 -0.08
N LEU A 295 21.41 -6.96 -0.70
CA LEU A 295 21.10 -8.31 -0.24
C LEU A 295 21.57 -8.54 1.20
N LEU A 296 22.75 -8.05 1.57
CA LEU A 296 23.28 -8.20 2.91
C LEU A 296 22.45 -7.42 3.93
N ALA A 297 22.05 -6.19 3.62
CA ALA A 297 21.22 -5.41 4.52
C ALA A 297 19.82 -6.06 4.68
N LYS A 298 19.25 -6.61 3.62
CA LYS A 298 17.95 -7.32 3.70
C LYS A 298 18.05 -8.61 4.50
N VAL A 299 19.07 -9.41 4.26
CA VAL A 299 19.32 -10.63 5.04
C VAL A 299 19.54 -10.27 6.50
N ALA A 300 20.36 -9.25 6.80
CA ALA A 300 20.61 -8.80 8.15
C ALA A 300 19.33 -8.31 8.85
N MET A 301 18.50 -7.50 8.18
CA MET A 301 17.22 -7.03 8.74
C MET A 301 16.24 -8.17 9.00
N ASN A 302 16.16 -9.13 8.09
CA ASN A 302 15.29 -10.29 8.25
C ASN A 302 15.78 -11.20 9.38
N MET A 303 17.10 -11.44 9.46
CA MET A 303 17.72 -12.19 10.54
C MET A 303 17.55 -11.48 11.89
N GLU A 304 17.75 -10.18 11.93
CA GLU A 304 17.53 -9.38 13.14
C GLU A 304 16.09 -9.50 13.63
N SER A 305 15.11 -9.31 12.72
CA SER A 305 13.70 -9.46 13.04
C SER A 305 13.37 -10.87 13.53
N TYR A 306 13.93 -11.90 12.90
CA TYR A 306 13.75 -13.30 13.30
C TYR A 306 14.40 -13.62 14.65
N ILE A 307 15.63 -13.18 14.88
CA ILE A 307 16.35 -13.41 16.13
C ILE A 307 15.68 -12.69 17.30
N LEU A 308 15.28 -11.43 17.10
CA LEU A 308 14.74 -10.61 18.18
C LEU A 308 13.32 -11.00 18.56
N ASN A 309 12.51 -11.48 17.63
CA ASN A 309 11.08 -11.70 17.84
C ASN A 309 10.65 -13.16 17.70
N GLY A 310 11.53 -14.03 17.15
CA GLY A 310 11.24 -15.44 16.92
C GLY A 310 10.12 -15.73 15.92
N ASP A 311 9.39 -14.72 15.49
CA ASP A 311 8.20 -14.78 14.62
C ASP A 311 8.30 -13.87 13.40
N GLY A 312 9.45 -13.20 13.21
CA GLY A 312 9.65 -12.25 12.13
C GLY A 312 8.96 -10.90 12.32
N THR A 313 8.40 -10.62 13.49
CA THR A 313 7.88 -9.29 13.84
C THR A 313 8.94 -8.47 14.57
N ARG A 314 8.99 -7.15 14.35
CA ARG A 314 9.77 -6.26 15.21
C ARG A 314 9.05 -6.08 16.54
N LYS A 315 9.79 -6.21 17.64
CA LYS A 315 9.26 -5.79 18.94
C LYS A 315 8.89 -4.30 18.86
N PRO A 316 7.71 -3.91 19.34
CA PRO A 316 7.41 -2.50 19.53
C PRO A 316 8.52 -1.90 20.40
N ASP A 317 9.01 -0.73 19.99
CA ASP A 317 10.03 -0.01 20.77
C ASP A 317 9.46 0.21 22.18
N VAL A 318 10.17 -0.23 23.20
CA VAL A 318 9.71 -0.23 24.59
C VAL A 318 9.46 1.21 25.08
N ASN A 319 10.10 2.19 24.43
CA ASN A 319 9.84 3.62 24.62
C ASN A 319 8.69 4.09 23.72
N GLU A 320 7.47 3.73 24.07
CA GLU A 320 6.25 4.21 23.39
C GLU A 320 6.18 5.75 23.27
N THR A 321 6.83 6.47 24.18
CA THR A 321 6.89 7.93 24.17
C THR A 321 7.87 8.50 23.14
N ALA A 322 8.87 7.75 22.71
CA ALA A 322 9.88 8.20 21.73
C ALA A 322 9.49 7.86 20.27
N ALA A 323 8.71 6.80 20.05
CA ALA A 323 8.33 6.38 18.71
C ALA A 323 7.52 7.46 17.94
N PRO A 324 6.53 8.16 18.51
CA PRO A 324 5.81 9.23 17.83
C PRO A 324 6.70 10.35 17.29
N ARG A 325 7.77 10.68 18.00
CA ARG A 325 8.70 11.76 17.61
C ARG A 325 9.56 11.39 16.40
N ARG A 326 10.00 10.15 16.32
CA ARG A 326 10.74 9.64 15.16
C ARG A 326 9.86 9.60 13.93
N ASP A 327 8.62 9.16 14.10
CA ASP A 327 7.66 9.12 13.02
C ASP A 327 7.32 10.54 12.53
N ILE A 328 7.15 11.51 13.41
CA ILE A 328 6.96 12.92 13.02
C ILE A 328 8.21 13.50 12.40
N ALA A 329 9.40 13.21 12.92
CA ALA A 329 10.63 13.71 12.31
C ALA A 329 10.80 13.16 10.88
N GLY A 330 10.48 11.90 10.65
CA GLY A 330 10.43 11.30 9.33
C GLY A 330 9.39 11.96 8.42
N LEU A 331 8.18 12.18 8.93
CA LEU A 331 7.12 12.89 8.21
C LEU A 331 7.54 14.32 7.84
N LEU A 332 8.10 15.06 8.78
CA LEU A 332 8.54 16.43 8.56
C LEU A 332 9.77 16.49 7.65
N GLU A 333 10.67 15.50 7.70
CA GLU A 333 11.77 15.37 6.75
C GLU A 333 11.27 15.17 5.32
N VAL A 334 10.25 14.36 5.14
CA VAL A 334 9.58 14.21 3.84
C VAL A 334 8.89 15.51 3.40
N LEU A 335 8.37 16.29 4.34
CA LEU A 335 7.78 17.62 4.05
C LEU A 335 8.82 18.71 3.79
N ARG A 336 10.07 18.47 4.14
CA ARG A 336 11.19 19.37 4.12
C ARG A 336 11.87 19.46 2.76
N GLN A 337 11.39 19.84 1.72
CA GLN A 337 12.22 20.10 0.55
C GLN A 337 12.97 21.43 0.71
N SER A 338 14.24 21.36 1.10
CA SER A 338 15.34 22.34 0.91
C SER A 338 15.23 23.78 1.42
N GLU A 339 14.19 24.18 2.16
CA GLU A 339 14.04 25.54 2.66
C GLU A 339 14.00 25.60 4.19
N ALA A 340 14.49 26.69 4.76
CA ALA A 340 14.33 27.00 6.17
C ALA A 340 12.83 27.05 6.54
N VAL A 341 12.43 26.26 7.54
CA VAL A 341 11.04 26.13 7.97
C VAL A 341 10.85 26.83 9.31
N ARG A 342 9.89 27.74 9.37
CA ARG A 342 9.46 28.38 10.64
C ARG A 342 8.32 27.56 11.24
N LEU A 343 8.56 27.02 12.42
CA LEU A 343 7.66 26.13 13.14
C LEU A 343 6.97 26.84 14.30
N ARG A 344 5.69 26.57 14.47
CA ARG A 344 4.93 26.95 15.66
C ARG A 344 4.20 25.73 16.22
N GLY A 345 4.32 25.50 17.52
CA GLY A 345 3.58 24.47 18.24
C GLY A 345 2.26 25.02 18.78
N ALA A 346 1.20 24.23 18.66
CA ALA A 346 -0.06 24.47 19.33
C ALA A 346 -0.21 23.48 20.50
N GLY A 347 -0.59 23.97 21.67
CA GLY A 347 -0.59 23.21 22.91
C GLY A 347 0.80 22.98 23.50
N ALA A 348 0.86 22.47 24.71
CA ALA A 348 2.13 22.26 25.43
C ALA A 348 3.02 21.23 24.73
N GLU A 349 2.45 20.14 24.25
CA GLU A 349 3.17 19.07 23.56
C GLU A 349 3.66 19.54 22.19
N GLY A 350 2.84 20.25 21.43
CA GLY A 350 3.25 20.84 20.15
C GLY A 350 4.40 21.83 20.30
N ALA A 351 4.39 22.65 21.34
CA ALA A 351 5.47 23.58 21.64
C ALA A 351 6.78 22.84 21.97
N ARG A 352 6.71 21.82 22.82
CA ARG A 352 7.86 20.96 23.17
C ARG A 352 8.46 20.26 21.94
N TRP A 353 7.64 19.74 21.05
CA TRP A 353 8.10 19.09 19.84
C TRP A 353 8.79 20.06 18.87
N VAL A 354 8.29 21.30 18.79
CA VAL A 354 8.95 22.33 18.00
C VAL A 354 10.37 22.61 18.52
N GLU A 355 10.55 22.70 19.83
CA GLU A 355 11.87 22.90 20.43
C GLU A 355 12.84 21.77 20.07
N GLU A 356 12.41 20.53 20.23
CA GLU A 356 13.22 19.36 19.89
C GLU A 356 13.54 19.29 18.38
N LEU A 357 12.58 19.60 17.52
CA LEU A 357 12.76 19.58 16.07
C LEU A 357 13.71 20.68 15.59
N VAL A 358 13.63 21.87 16.15
CA VAL A 358 14.56 22.98 15.85
C VAL A 358 15.97 22.65 16.29
N LEU A 359 16.14 22.01 17.46
CA LEU A 359 17.46 21.54 17.92
C LEU A 359 18.05 20.47 17.01
N ALA A 360 17.22 19.57 16.48
CA ALA A 360 17.66 18.50 15.61
C ALA A 360 17.91 18.93 14.15
N ASN A 361 17.42 20.10 13.74
CA ASN A 361 17.46 20.56 12.34
C ASN A 361 17.97 22.01 12.25
N PRO A 362 19.27 22.22 12.00
CA PRO A 362 19.90 23.56 12.04
C PRO A 362 19.30 24.61 11.11
N GLY A 363 18.56 24.21 10.05
CA GLY A 363 17.88 25.14 9.14
C GLY A 363 16.47 25.54 9.59
N TRP A 364 15.98 24.99 10.70
CA TRP A 364 14.63 25.26 11.18
C TRP A 364 14.63 26.29 12.29
N GLN A 365 13.57 27.09 12.37
CA GLN A 365 13.44 28.17 13.32
C GLN A 365 12.08 28.12 14.02
N ARG A 366 12.05 28.50 15.29
CA ARG A 366 10.80 28.74 16.00
C ARG A 366 10.20 30.07 15.54
N ALA A 367 8.90 30.07 15.23
CA ALA A 367 8.15 31.27 14.95
C ALA A 367 7.62 31.86 16.26
N GLU A 368 8.27 32.94 16.79
CA GLU A 368 7.87 33.60 18.02
C GLU A 368 6.76 34.62 17.76
N ALA A 369 6.83 35.34 16.65
CA ALA A 369 5.82 36.28 16.19
C ALA A 369 5.65 36.18 14.67
N GLY A 370 4.43 36.24 14.21
CA GLY A 370 4.10 36.15 12.79
C GLY A 370 3.65 34.78 12.39
N ALA A 371 3.44 34.60 11.09
CA ALA A 371 2.90 33.34 10.56
C ALA A 371 3.97 32.25 10.46
N PRO A 372 3.76 31.06 11.00
CA PRO A 372 4.62 29.93 10.77
C PRO A 372 4.42 29.40 9.35
N ASP A 373 5.45 28.81 8.78
CA ASP A 373 5.32 28.01 7.57
C ASP A 373 4.57 26.71 7.86
N LEU A 374 4.80 26.16 9.07
CA LEU A 374 4.17 24.95 9.58
C LEU A 374 3.65 25.15 10.99
N LEU A 375 2.37 24.85 11.22
CA LEU A 375 1.77 24.72 12.54
C LEU A 375 1.74 23.23 12.93
N LEU A 376 2.34 22.90 14.07
CA LEU A 376 2.36 21.57 14.64
C LEU A 376 1.41 21.49 15.84
N ALA A 377 0.32 20.77 15.69
CA ALA A 377 -0.66 20.51 16.75
C ALA A 377 -0.49 19.06 17.22
N ALA A 378 0.07 18.86 18.40
CA ALA A 378 0.30 17.54 18.96
C ALA A 378 -0.55 17.33 20.20
N ASP A 379 -1.19 16.15 20.29
CA ASP A 379 -2.02 15.69 21.42
C ASP A 379 -3.16 16.67 21.80
N LEU A 380 -3.65 17.42 20.82
CA LEU A 380 -4.83 18.28 21.00
C LEU A 380 -6.10 17.48 20.76
N ALA A 381 -7.03 17.55 21.71
CA ALA A 381 -8.37 17.00 21.51
C ALA A 381 -9.05 17.64 20.28
N ALA A 382 -9.94 16.90 19.64
CA ALA A 382 -10.61 17.33 18.42
C ALA A 382 -11.26 18.73 18.47
N PRO A 383 -11.98 19.12 19.56
CA PRO A 383 -12.54 20.46 19.65
C PRO A 383 -11.47 21.56 19.75
N GLN A 384 -10.35 21.31 20.43
CA GLN A 384 -9.24 22.24 20.54
C GLN A 384 -8.53 22.42 19.20
N PHE A 385 -8.35 21.30 18.46
CA PHE A 385 -7.78 21.35 17.12
C PHE A 385 -8.71 22.08 16.14
N ALA A 386 -10.01 21.83 16.20
CA ALA A 386 -11.01 22.55 15.40
C ALA A 386 -10.98 24.06 15.63
N ALA A 387 -10.81 24.51 16.88
CA ALA A 387 -10.74 25.90 17.22
C ALA A 387 -9.55 26.66 16.59
N LEU A 388 -8.46 25.95 16.25
CA LEU A 388 -7.30 26.53 15.58
C LEU A 388 -7.56 26.88 14.10
N ALA A 389 -8.60 26.34 13.50
CA ALA A 389 -8.86 26.48 12.07
C ALA A 389 -9.03 27.94 11.63
N SER A 390 -9.77 28.72 12.42
CA SER A 390 -10.02 30.17 12.13
C SER A 390 -8.73 31.00 12.26
N ASP A 391 -7.93 30.74 13.28
CA ASP A 391 -6.67 31.46 13.51
C ASP A 391 -5.65 31.11 12.41
N ALA A 392 -5.55 29.85 12.04
CA ALA A 392 -4.68 29.42 10.96
C ALA A 392 -5.14 29.97 9.61
N ALA A 393 -6.45 30.15 9.40
CA ALA A 393 -6.98 30.73 8.18
C ALA A 393 -6.58 32.22 8.02
N ALA A 394 -6.50 32.97 9.12
CA ALA A 394 -6.11 34.35 9.14
C ALA A 394 -4.60 34.62 8.94
N GLN A 395 -3.78 33.57 8.95
CA GLN A 395 -2.32 33.65 8.86
C GLN A 395 -1.81 33.03 7.55
N PRO A 396 -0.69 33.44 6.98
CA PRO A 396 -0.09 32.84 5.80
C PRO A 396 0.60 31.50 6.08
N THR A 397 0.07 30.72 7.03
CA THR A 397 0.51 29.36 7.31
C THR A 397 0.30 28.48 6.07
N ARG A 398 1.34 27.75 5.66
CA ARG A 398 1.28 26.91 4.46
C ARG A 398 0.72 25.52 4.76
N ARG A 399 1.06 24.97 5.92
CA ARG A 399 0.69 23.61 6.33
C ARG A 399 0.39 23.54 7.82
N VAL A 400 -0.46 22.59 8.15
CA VAL A 400 -0.78 22.20 9.53
C VAL A 400 -0.57 20.71 9.66
N VAL A 401 0.15 20.30 10.68
CA VAL A 401 0.28 18.88 11.05
C VAL A 401 -0.47 18.68 12.35
N TRP A 402 -1.44 17.81 12.32
CA TRP A 402 -2.16 17.38 13.51
C TRP A 402 -1.82 15.95 13.87
N TRP A 403 -1.24 15.78 15.05
CA TRP A 403 -1.05 14.48 15.67
C TRP A 403 -2.18 14.25 16.66
N ALA A 404 -3.12 13.43 16.26
CA ALA A 404 -4.33 13.19 17.03
C ALA A 404 -4.04 12.37 18.31
N PRO A 405 -4.71 12.69 19.44
CA PRO A 405 -4.57 11.91 20.64
C PRO A 405 -5.13 10.49 20.47
N ARG A 406 -4.60 9.53 21.21
CA ARG A 406 -5.02 8.12 21.16
C ARG A 406 -6.50 7.90 21.47
N ALA A 407 -7.09 8.79 22.27
CA ALA A 407 -8.49 8.70 22.68
C ALA A 407 -9.50 9.27 21.69
N ALA A 408 -9.02 9.91 20.60
CA ALA A 408 -9.92 10.50 19.61
C ALA A 408 -10.68 9.42 18.85
N THR A 409 -11.99 9.61 18.75
CA THR A 409 -12.88 8.73 17.97
C THR A 409 -12.93 9.20 16.50
N PRO A 410 -13.32 8.35 15.55
CA PRO A 410 -13.55 8.78 14.17
C PRO A 410 -14.53 9.95 14.05
N ALA A 411 -15.58 9.98 14.86
CA ALA A 411 -16.56 11.06 14.86
C ALA A 411 -15.96 12.38 15.34
N ASP A 412 -15.12 12.36 16.37
CA ASP A 412 -14.41 13.55 16.84
C ASP A 412 -13.48 14.11 15.79
N LEU A 413 -12.80 13.23 15.07
CA LEU A 413 -11.88 13.61 14.00
C LEU A 413 -12.61 14.18 12.79
N ASP A 414 -13.70 13.56 12.37
CA ASP A 414 -14.55 14.08 11.28
C ASP A 414 -15.07 15.48 11.64
N ALA A 415 -15.53 15.69 12.88
CA ALA A 415 -16.01 16.98 13.34
C ALA A 415 -14.89 18.05 13.36
N ALA A 416 -13.70 17.69 13.82
CA ALA A 416 -12.55 18.59 13.81
C ALA A 416 -12.14 18.97 12.39
N LEU A 417 -12.03 17.98 11.50
CA LEU A 417 -11.65 18.20 10.12
C LEU A 417 -12.70 18.99 9.34
N ALA A 418 -13.99 18.86 9.66
CA ALA A 418 -15.05 19.65 9.06
C ALA A 418 -14.83 21.16 9.31
N ALA A 419 -14.37 21.55 10.51
CA ALA A 419 -14.03 22.95 10.80
C ALA A 419 -12.86 23.45 9.93
N TRP A 420 -11.85 22.61 9.70
CA TRP A 420 -10.73 22.96 8.83
C TRP A 420 -11.14 23.06 7.37
N TYR A 421 -12.01 22.19 6.88
CA TYR A 421 -12.57 22.28 5.54
C TYR A 421 -13.38 23.56 5.35
N ALA A 422 -14.20 23.92 6.33
CA ALA A 422 -14.96 25.17 6.32
C ALA A 422 -14.04 26.41 6.31
N ALA A 423 -12.85 26.31 6.90
CA ALA A 423 -11.83 27.35 6.90
C ALA A 423 -10.90 27.35 5.66
N GLY A 424 -11.21 26.51 4.65
CA GLY A 424 -10.46 26.46 3.38
C GLY A 424 -9.19 25.63 3.44
N TRP A 425 -9.16 24.60 4.27
CA TRP A 425 -8.06 23.63 4.33
C TRP A 425 -8.50 22.26 3.82
N GLU A 426 -7.57 21.49 3.30
CA GLU A 426 -7.80 20.12 2.85
C GLU A 426 -6.69 19.20 3.36
N PRO A 427 -6.96 17.89 3.53
CA PRO A 427 -5.91 16.93 3.84
C PRO A 427 -4.95 16.83 2.66
N HIS A 428 -3.67 17.03 2.93
CA HIS A 428 -2.60 16.82 1.97
C HIS A 428 -2.01 15.43 2.10
N MET A 429 -1.85 14.95 3.33
CA MET A 429 -1.31 13.64 3.64
C MET A 429 -1.92 13.12 4.93
N VAL A 430 -2.11 11.82 5.00
CA VAL A 430 -2.46 11.12 6.23
C VAL A 430 -1.40 10.05 6.46
N GLU A 431 -0.75 10.12 7.60
CA GLU A 431 0.26 9.18 8.03
C GLU A 431 -0.29 8.25 9.09
N THR A 432 -0.08 6.96 8.94
CA THR A 432 -0.42 5.97 9.95
C THR A 432 0.76 5.71 10.87
N LEU A 433 0.47 5.32 12.11
CA LEU A 433 1.51 4.94 13.05
C LEU A 433 2.08 3.57 12.71
N GLY A 434 3.08 3.55 11.83
CA GLY A 434 3.96 2.44 11.53
C GLY A 434 3.39 1.03 11.74
N TYR A 435 4.20 0.12 12.09
CA TYR A 435 3.86 -1.30 12.26
C TYR A 435 2.79 -1.59 13.34
N ARG A 436 2.45 -0.62 14.19
CA ARG A 436 1.34 -0.78 15.16
C ARG A 436 -0.02 -0.83 14.49
N ALA A 437 -0.10 -0.41 13.25
CA ALA A 437 -1.37 -0.32 12.56
C ALA A 437 -1.99 -1.69 12.25
N LEU A 438 -1.21 -2.66 11.80
CA LEU A 438 -1.77 -3.91 11.27
C LEU A 438 -1.41 -5.14 12.10
N SER A 439 -0.16 -5.24 12.55
CA SER A 439 0.39 -6.51 12.96
C SER A 439 0.18 -6.89 14.41
N ALA A 440 0.46 -5.99 15.30
CA ALA A 440 0.44 -6.30 16.73
C ALA A 440 -0.92 -6.02 17.38
N PHE A 441 -1.76 -5.23 16.70
CA PHE A 441 -3.01 -4.75 17.28
C PHE A 441 -4.12 -4.74 16.24
N PRO A 442 -5.33 -5.14 16.63
CA PRO A 442 -6.50 -5.12 15.76
C PRO A 442 -6.96 -3.69 15.40
N GLU A 443 -6.28 -2.67 15.89
CA GLU A 443 -6.66 -1.27 15.74
C GLU A 443 -5.67 -0.55 14.85
N LEU A 444 -6.12 -0.15 13.66
CA LEU A 444 -5.40 0.79 12.83
C LEU A 444 -5.45 2.17 13.49
N ARG A 445 -4.33 2.89 13.51
CA ARG A 445 -4.26 4.23 14.07
C ARG A 445 -3.71 5.21 13.06
N VAL A 446 -4.33 6.37 13.00
CA VAL A 446 -3.76 7.52 12.31
C VAL A 446 -2.71 8.13 13.22
N GLY A 447 -1.51 8.32 12.71
CA GLY A 447 -0.46 9.03 13.41
C GLY A 447 -0.62 10.52 13.26
N ALA A 448 -0.66 11.00 12.03
CA ALA A 448 -0.77 12.41 11.73
C ALA A 448 -1.66 12.70 10.52
N VAL A 449 -2.30 13.83 10.53
CA VAL A 449 -2.97 14.43 9.38
C VAL A 449 -2.25 15.72 9.00
N VAL A 450 -1.80 15.81 7.77
CA VAL A 450 -1.21 17.02 7.22
C VAL A 450 -2.26 17.75 6.40
N LEU A 451 -2.56 18.99 6.78
CA LEU A 451 -3.48 19.87 6.08
C LEU A 451 -2.70 20.94 5.29
N GLN A 452 -3.23 21.30 4.14
CA GLN A 452 -2.77 22.43 3.34
C GLN A 452 -3.95 23.31 2.94
N ARG A 453 -3.67 24.52 2.43
CA ARG A 453 -4.72 25.35 1.85
C ARG A 453 -5.40 24.63 0.70
N ALA A 454 -6.72 24.63 0.72
CA ALA A 454 -7.51 24.05 -0.36
C ALA A 454 -7.25 24.80 -1.67
N ASP A 455 -7.02 24.08 -2.72
CA ASP A 455 -7.02 24.61 -4.06
C ASP A 455 -8.46 24.54 -4.60
N ALA A 456 -9.03 25.70 -4.93
CA ALA A 456 -10.40 25.78 -5.44
C ALA A 456 -10.62 24.96 -6.73
N ALA A 457 -9.55 24.59 -7.42
CA ALA A 457 -9.60 23.74 -8.61
C ALA A 457 -9.62 22.24 -8.30
N ARG A 458 -9.45 21.81 -7.03
CA ARG A 458 -9.37 20.40 -6.64
C ARG A 458 -10.55 20.01 -5.78
N ALA A 459 -11.12 18.83 -6.05
CA ALA A 459 -12.17 18.26 -5.22
C ALA A 459 -11.65 17.98 -3.79
N PRO A 460 -12.47 18.17 -2.75
CA PRO A 460 -12.10 17.88 -1.37
C PRO A 460 -11.69 16.41 -1.19
N ARG A 461 -10.59 16.20 -0.44
CA ARG A 461 -10.04 14.85 -0.17
C ARG A 461 -10.57 14.22 1.11
N ALA A 462 -11.79 14.54 1.49
CA ALA A 462 -12.45 13.96 2.66
C ALA A 462 -12.40 12.42 2.69
N LEU A 463 -12.42 11.79 1.51
CA LEU A 463 -12.32 10.34 1.36
C LEU A 463 -11.00 9.76 1.92
N VAL A 464 -9.87 10.38 1.65
CA VAL A 464 -8.55 9.91 2.12
C VAL A 464 -8.47 9.92 3.64
N VAL A 465 -9.01 10.96 4.24
CA VAL A 465 -9.06 11.08 5.70
C VAL A 465 -9.96 10.02 6.32
N ARG A 466 -11.13 9.81 5.77
CA ARG A 466 -12.08 8.78 6.26
C ARG A 466 -11.45 7.40 6.29
N ALA A 467 -10.75 6.99 5.25
CA ALA A 467 -10.10 5.68 5.22
C ALA A 467 -9.01 5.56 6.29
N ALA A 468 -8.20 6.60 6.46
CA ALA A 468 -7.16 6.61 7.47
C ALA A 468 -7.73 6.60 8.91
N LEU A 469 -8.91 7.20 9.11
CA LEU A 469 -9.59 7.23 10.41
C LEU A 469 -10.28 5.93 10.78
N CYS A 470 -10.51 5.00 9.86
CA CYS A 470 -11.22 3.75 10.13
C CYS A 470 -10.57 2.86 11.19
N GLY A 471 -9.33 3.16 11.56
CA GLY A 471 -8.62 2.44 12.60
C GLY A 471 -8.57 3.13 13.95
N MET A 472 -9.14 4.32 14.10
CA MET A 472 -9.08 5.08 15.34
C MET A 472 -10.25 4.77 16.27
N GLY A 473 -9.92 4.25 17.45
CA GLY A 473 -10.84 4.12 18.58
C GLY A 473 -11.84 2.97 18.53
N ASP A 474 -12.32 2.61 19.71
CA ASP A 474 -13.31 1.53 19.92
C ASP A 474 -14.75 1.91 19.55
N GLY A 475 -15.01 3.20 19.26
CA GLY A 475 -16.36 3.75 19.10
C GLY A 475 -17.07 3.44 17.79
N ALA A 476 -16.36 3.01 16.75
CA ALA A 476 -16.91 2.76 15.42
C ALA A 476 -16.94 1.27 15.04
N ARG A 477 -16.91 0.37 15.99
CA ARG A 477 -17.25 -1.03 15.70
C ARG A 477 -18.74 -1.09 15.39
N PRO A 478 -19.13 -1.41 14.13
CA PRO A 478 -20.45 -1.97 13.96
C PRO A 478 -20.54 -3.15 14.94
N ALA A 479 -21.64 -3.28 15.64
CA ALA A 479 -21.92 -4.38 16.58
C ALA A 479 -22.08 -5.72 15.85
N ALA A 480 -21.17 -6.05 14.95
CA ALA A 480 -21.21 -7.22 14.10
C ALA A 480 -19.89 -7.98 14.23
N THR A 481 -20.02 -9.11 14.86
CA THR A 481 -19.11 -10.26 14.91
C THR A 481 -17.74 -9.95 15.51
N PRO A 482 -17.32 -10.63 16.57
CA PRO A 482 -15.97 -10.51 17.05
C PRO A 482 -15.04 -10.91 15.91
N VAL A 483 -14.40 -9.92 15.30
CA VAL A 483 -13.13 -10.16 14.64
C VAL A 483 -12.31 -10.89 15.70
N PRO A 484 -11.74 -12.08 15.40
CA PRO A 484 -10.91 -12.77 16.38
C PRO A 484 -9.98 -11.74 16.99
N LYS A 485 -10.00 -11.60 18.32
CA LYS A 485 -9.17 -10.62 19.05
C LYS A 485 -7.67 -10.86 18.88
N ARG A 486 -7.30 -11.83 18.04
CA ARG A 486 -5.97 -12.15 17.61
C ARG A 486 -5.87 -11.89 16.12
N VAL A 487 -5.10 -10.88 15.73
CA VAL A 487 -4.32 -11.00 14.53
C VAL A 487 -3.50 -12.25 14.75
N LEU A 488 -3.69 -13.25 13.89
CA LEU A 488 -2.96 -14.51 13.98
C LEU A 488 -1.50 -14.18 14.17
N HIS A 489 -0.97 -14.47 15.34
CA HIS A 489 0.45 -14.38 15.56
C HIS A 489 1.06 -15.48 14.70
N PRO A 490 1.90 -15.17 13.71
CA PRO A 490 2.35 -16.12 12.71
C PRO A 490 2.91 -17.43 13.28
N MET A 491 3.26 -17.40 14.54
CA MET A 491 3.95 -18.47 15.23
C MET A 491 3.14 -19.18 16.31
N GLN A 492 2.06 -18.57 16.80
CA GLN A 492 1.27 -19.12 17.90
C GLN A 492 -0.10 -19.65 17.45
N ASP A 493 -0.58 -19.22 16.29
CA ASP A 493 -1.94 -19.53 15.83
C ASP A 493 -1.95 -20.36 14.54
N MET A 494 -0.85 -21.05 14.22
CA MET A 494 -0.78 -21.92 13.04
C MET A 494 -1.75 -23.08 13.07
N ASP A 495 -2.14 -23.56 14.27
CA ASP A 495 -3.12 -24.62 14.41
C ASP A 495 -4.55 -24.20 14.03
N LEU A 496 -4.82 -22.89 13.98
CA LEU A 496 -6.11 -22.33 13.55
C LEU A 496 -6.22 -22.11 12.03
N LEU A 497 -5.11 -22.20 11.30
CA LEU A 497 -5.08 -22.09 9.83
C LEU A 497 -5.16 -23.46 9.16
N ALA A 498 -4.99 -24.54 9.92
CA ALA A 498 -5.09 -25.92 9.46
C ALA A 498 -6.51 -26.53 9.65
N ALA A 499 -7.39 -25.84 10.32
CA ALA A 499 -8.81 -26.14 10.45
C ALA A 499 -9.66 -25.16 9.63
#